data_ec4a71dbcdc9b3fa4c6e30c1b4f9e1ad
#
_entry.id   ec4a71dbcdc9b3fa4c6e30c1b4f9e1ad
#
_cell.length_a   1.000
_cell.length_b   1.000
_cell.length_c   1.000
_cell.angle_alpha   90.00
_cell.angle_beta   90.00
_cell.angle_gamma   90.00
#
_symmetry.space_group_name_H-M   'P 1'
#
loop_
_entity.id
_entity.type
_entity.pdbx_description
1 polymer ?
#
loop_
_entity_poly.entity_id
_entity_poly.type
_entity_poly.pdbx_seq_one_letter_code
_entity_poly.pdbx_strand_id
1 'polypeptide(L)'
;MISSAKAFDLANDALKGNRLKTTGITLFGGILLFATIFFINFASLLFFGTEEESPRNYPVSFIVSLIQSIVQDILAIGFYAYFFRIFKHRKSNLRDMFAGFKNFSRNVIVILIGALVAGFFSSLLEALADYLPLILPVHENIFFYILFVLIIAVLFCYILYKLYPTWIGLLIKMSQDDSTPAIDLIKQTYCQISVYNYNFLCLSFRIMLWCFLGVLTLGIGLLWIIPLITMITVVFFDAIFNPEDYATPEFPDAPSQVTPPADPEENTTPELPEE
;
A
#
# COMPACT_ATOMS: atom_id res chain seq x y z
N MET A 1 2.44 -3.35 -17.35
CA MET A 1 1.67 -3.22 -16.09
C MET A 1 1.17 -4.57 -15.62
N ILE A 2 1.30 -4.89 -14.34
CA ILE A 2 0.85 -6.17 -13.77
C ILE A 2 -0.66 -6.11 -13.47
N SER A 3 -1.41 -7.14 -13.92
CA SER A 3 -2.80 -7.33 -13.49
C SER A 3 -2.84 -7.77 -12.02
N SER A 4 -3.95 -7.48 -11.32
CA SER A 4 -4.14 -7.92 -9.93
C SER A 4 -4.03 -9.45 -9.77
N ALA A 5 -4.40 -10.22 -10.80
CA ALA A 5 -4.24 -11.67 -10.83
C ALA A 5 -2.76 -12.07 -10.86
N LYS A 6 -1.96 -11.46 -11.74
CA LYS A 6 -0.51 -11.74 -11.85
C LYS A 6 0.23 -11.36 -10.56
N ALA A 7 -0.16 -10.25 -9.91
CA ALA A 7 0.41 -9.88 -8.60
C ALA A 7 0.11 -10.94 -7.53
N PHE A 8 -1.10 -11.52 -7.54
CA PHE A 8 -1.49 -12.60 -6.64
C PHE A 8 -0.66 -13.88 -6.88
N ASP A 9 -0.48 -14.27 -8.14
CA ASP A 9 0.29 -15.46 -8.50
C ASP A 9 1.75 -15.32 -8.10
N LEU A 10 2.37 -14.17 -8.38
CA LEU A 10 3.75 -13.86 -7.99
C LEU A 10 3.92 -13.84 -6.46
N ALA A 11 2.97 -13.25 -5.73
CA ALA A 11 3.00 -13.23 -4.27
C ALA A 11 2.89 -14.63 -3.68
N ASN A 12 1.98 -15.44 -4.22
CA ASN A 12 1.79 -16.83 -3.79
C ASN A 12 3.03 -17.68 -4.07
N ASP A 13 3.65 -17.47 -5.22
CA ASP A 13 4.89 -18.15 -5.60
C ASP A 13 6.09 -17.72 -4.75
N ALA A 14 6.20 -16.44 -4.40
CA ALA A 14 7.21 -15.92 -3.48
C ALA A 14 7.07 -16.53 -2.08
N LEU A 15 5.86 -16.84 -1.64
CA LEU A 15 5.60 -17.46 -0.34
C LEU A 15 5.79 -18.97 -0.33
N LYS A 16 5.88 -19.64 -1.50
CA LYS A 16 6.16 -21.09 -1.55
C LYS A 16 7.48 -21.41 -0.83
N GLY A 17 7.42 -22.35 0.10
CA GLY A 17 8.57 -22.73 0.94
C GLY A 17 8.84 -21.83 2.14
N ASN A 18 8.29 -20.61 2.19
CA ASN A 18 8.48 -19.65 3.29
C ASN A 18 7.19 -19.34 4.08
N ARG A 19 6.05 -19.98 3.77
CA ARG A 19 4.75 -19.65 4.37
C ARG A 19 4.76 -19.69 5.89
N LEU A 20 5.27 -20.76 6.49
CA LEU A 20 5.30 -20.90 7.95
C LEU A 20 6.18 -19.82 8.61
N LYS A 21 7.32 -19.51 7.98
CA LYS A 21 8.23 -18.48 8.44
C LYS A 21 7.60 -17.08 8.35
N THR A 22 6.94 -16.77 7.23
CA THR A 22 6.25 -15.48 7.06
C THR A 22 5.07 -15.33 8.00
N THR A 23 4.28 -16.38 8.21
CA THR A 23 3.19 -16.38 9.20
C THR A 23 3.72 -16.16 10.61
N GLY A 24 4.79 -16.84 11.01
CA GLY A 24 5.43 -16.64 12.31
C GLY A 24 5.93 -15.21 12.51
N ILE A 25 6.50 -14.60 11.47
CA ILE A 25 6.98 -13.21 11.53
C ILE A 25 5.81 -12.21 11.53
N THR A 26 4.75 -12.50 10.80
CA THR A 26 3.53 -11.67 10.85
C THR A 26 2.92 -11.70 12.24
N LEU A 27 2.85 -12.86 12.87
CA LEU A 27 2.38 -13.00 14.24
C LEU A 27 3.29 -12.22 15.23
N PHE A 28 4.62 -12.38 15.09
CA PHE A 28 5.58 -11.66 15.90
C PHE A 28 5.46 -10.15 15.71
N GLY A 29 5.35 -9.66 14.47
CA GLY A 29 5.13 -8.25 14.14
C GLY A 29 3.83 -7.72 14.75
N GLY A 30 2.75 -8.50 14.68
CA GLY A 30 1.46 -8.16 15.28
C GLY A 30 1.55 -8.05 16.81
N ILE A 31 2.23 -9.00 17.47
CA ILE A 31 2.47 -8.98 18.92
C ILE A 31 3.32 -7.76 19.29
N LEU A 32 4.38 -7.48 18.56
CA LEU A 32 5.26 -6.34 18.80
C LEU A 32 4.48 -5.02 18.67
N LEU A 33 3.66 -4.89 17.64
CA LEU A 33 2.83 -3.72 17.40
C LEU A 33 1.79 -3.54 18.52
N PHE A 34 1.11 -4.62 18.92
CA PHE A 34 0.16 -4.60 20.02
C PHE A 34 0.83 -4.22 21.35
N ALA A 35 2.00 -4.81 21.64
CA ALA A 35 2.77 -4.49 22.84
C ALA A 35 3.16 -3.01 22.84
N THR A 36 3.62 -2.46 21.71
CA THR A 36 3.99 -1.05 21.60
C THR A 36 2.80 -0.13 21.89
N ILE A 37 1.64 -0.41 21.28
CA ILE A 37 0.40 0.34 21.53
C ILE A 37 0.01 0.26 23.02
N PHE A 38 0.03 -0.95 23.57
CA PHE A 38 -0.30 -1.18 24.97
C PHE A 38 0.62 -0.38 25.92
N PHE A 39 1.94 -0.46 25.72
CA PHE A 39 2.89 0.26 26.56
C PHE A 39 2.78 1.76 26.46
N ILE A 40 2.57 2.32 25.26
CA ILE A 40 2.39 3.76 25.07
C ILE A 40 1.12 4.24 25.77
N ASN A 41 0.00 3.54 25.60
CA ASN A 41 -1.27 3.91 26.26
C ASN A 41 -1.19 3.71 27.77
N PHE A 42 -0.55 2.64 28.24
CA PHE A 42 -0.35 2.39 29.66
C PHE A 42 0.53 3.47 30.31
N ALA A 43 1.62 3.84 29.64
CA ALA A 43 2.46 4.95 30.10
C ALA A 43 1.67 6.28 30.12
N SER A 44 0.89 6.55 29.10
CA SER A 44 0.01 7.73 29.07
C SER A 44 -0.94 7.76 30.26
N LEU A 45 -1.57 6.62 30.57
CA LEU A 45 -2.46 6.47 31.73
C LEU A 45 -1.74 6.74 33.05
N LEU A 46 -0.53 6.19 33.23
CA LEU A 46 0.25 6.36 34.45
C LEU A 46 0.74 7.80 34.68
N PHE A 47 1.14 8.49 33.60
CA PHE A 47 1.72 9.83 33.73
C PHE A 47 0.70 10.96 33.70
N PHE A 48 -0.44 10.77 33.02
CA PHE A 48 -1.41 11.82 32.75
C PHE A 48 -2.82 11.54 33.32
N GLY A 49 -3.06 10.32 33.82
CA GLY A 49 -4.35 9.92 34.40
C GLY A 49 -5.46 9.70 33.36
N THR A 50 -6.68 9.46 33.86
CA THR A 50 -7.87 9.12 33.04
C THR A 50 -8.76 10.34 32.73
N GLU A 51 -8.36 11.56 33.10
CA GLU A 51 -9.19 12.76 32.87
C GLU A 51 -9.13 13.18 31.39
N GLU A 52 -9.82 12.41 30.54
CA GLU A 52 -9.90 12.64 29.09
C GLU A 52 -10.65 13.93 28.72
N GLU A 53 -11.52 14.44 29.60
CA GLU A 53 -12.41 15.57 29.29
C GLU A 53 -11.85 16.96 29.65
N SER A 54 -10.63 17.04 30.18
CA SER A 54 -10.05 18.35 30.49
C SER A 54 -9.37 18.96 29.26
N PRO A 55 -9.71 20.22 28.87
CA PRO A 55 -9.06 20.93 27.77
C PRO A 55 -7.53 21.00 27.91
N ARG A 56 -7.03 20.81 29.12
CA ARG A 56 -5.62 20.82 29.47
C ARG A 56 -4.87 19.59 28.93
N ASN A 57 -5.58 18.49 28.63
CA ASN A 57 -4.97 17.21 28.22
C ASN A 57 -4.88 17.04 26.70
N TYR A 58 -5.55 17.89 25.88
CA TYR A 58 -5.48 17.80 24.41
C TYR A 58 -4.03 17.78 23.86
N PRO A 59 -3.11 18.66 24.28
CA PRO A 59 -1.75 18.66 23.73
C PRO A 59 -0.98 17.36 24.10
N VAL A 60 -1.24 16.80 25.25
CA VAL A 60 -0.60 15.56 25.70
C VAL A 60 -1.08 14.37 24.88
N SER A 61 -2.39 14.24 24.71
CA SER A 61 -3.01 13.19 23.89
C SER A 61 -2.53 13.26 22.44
N PHE A 62 -2.39 14.45 21.89
CA PHE A 62 -1.83 14.66 20.55
C PHE A 62 -0.37 14.18 20.46
N ILE A 63 0.48 14.53 21.43
CA ILE A 63 1.89 14.10 21.44
C ILE A 63 1.98 12.56 21.55
N VAL A 64 1.18 11.95 22.40
CA VAL A 64 1.12 10.49 22.57
C VAL A 64 0.73 9.81 21.27
N SER A 65 -0.33 10.30 20.61
CA SER A 65 -0.80 9.78 19.32
C SER A 65 0.26 9.95 18.22
N LEU A 66 0.98 11.06 18.22
CA LEU A 66 2.06 11.31 17.27
C LEU A 66 3.23 10.32 17.46
N ILE A 67 3.66 10.11 18.70
CA ILE A 67 4.72 9.14 19.03
C ILE A 67 4.27 7.73 18.61
N GLN A 68 3.02 7.37 18.91
CA GLN A 68 2.46 6.08 18.54
C GLN A 68 2.46 5.88 17.02
N SER A 69 2.03 6.88 16.25
CA SER A 69 2.04 6.84 14.78
C SER A 69 3.46 6.66 14.23
N ILE A 70 4.43 7.43 14.74
CA ILE A 70 5.83 7.31 14.30
C ILE A 70 6.36 5.90 14.52
N VAL A 71 6.15 5.33 15.69
CA VAL A 71 6.66 3.99 16.01
C VAL A 71 5.99 2.92 15.15
N GLN A 72 4.66 3.01 14.97
CA GLN A 72 3.91 2.08 14.14
C GLN A 72 4.38 2.11 12.68
N ASP A 73 4.54 3.29 12.10
CA ASP A 73 4.95 3.44 10.70
C ASP A 73 6.40 3.00 10.48
N ILE A 74 7.31 3.25 11.42
CA ILE A 74 8.69 2.75 11.35
C ILE A 74 8.71 1.22 11.38
N LEU A 75 7.89 0.59 12.24
CA LEU A 75 7.75 -0.87 12.26
C LEU A 75 7.11 -1.39 10.96
N ALA A 76 6.13 -0.68 10.40
CA ALA A 76 5.51 -1.03 9.12
C ALA A 76 6.53 -0.99 7.97
N ILE A 77 7.39 0.04 7.90
CA ILE A 77 8.49 0.12 6.93
C ILE A 77 9.39 -1.11 7.03
N GLY A 78 9.79 -1.49 8.24
CA GLY A 78 10.61 -2.69 8.47
C GLY A 78 9.89 -3.97 8.06
N PHE A 79 8.59 -4.06 8.32
CA PHE A 79 7.76 -5.18 7.91
C PHE A 79 7.69 -5.31 6.38
N TYR A 80 7.47 -4.21 5.67
CA TYR A 80 7.51 -4.20 4.21
C TYR A 80 8.90 -4.54 3.66
N ALA A 81 9.98 -4.05 4.28
CA ALA A 81 11.34 -4.39 3.89
C ALA A 81 11.61 -5.90 4.01
N TYR A 82 11.12 -6.55 5.06
CA TYR A 82 11.21 -7.99 5.24
C TYR A 82 10.53 -8.76 4.10
N PHE A 83 9.28 -8.40 3.75
CA PHE A 83 8.53 -9.05 2.67
C PHE A 83 9.15 -8.77 1.30
N PHE A 84 9.65 -7.56 1.08
CA PHE A 84 10.35 -7.21 -0.15
C PHE A 84 11.60 -8.07 -0.37
N ARG A 85 12.40 -8.31 0.68
CA ARG A 85 13.57 -9.18 0.59
C ARG A 85 13.20 -10.64 0.32
N ILE A 86 12.12 -11.14 0.91
CA ILE A 86 11.61 -12.48 0.56
C ILE A 86 11.23 -12.53 -0.91
N PHE A 87 10.57 -11.52 -1.40
CA PHE A 87 10.13 -11.47 -2.79
C PHE A 87 11.32 -11.48 -3.77
N LYS A 88 12.31 -10.59 -3.56
CA LYS A 88 13.45 -10.47 -4.48
C LYS A 88 14.52 -11.56 -4.28
N HIS A 89 14.82 -11.92 -3.05
CA HIS A 89 15.97 -12.81 -2.72
C HIS A 89 15.58 -14.16 -2.16
N ARG A 90 14.29 -14.45 -1.97
CA ARG A 90 13.76 -15.68 -1.35
C ARG A 90 14.30 -15.94 0.07
N LYS A 91 15.06 -15.03 0.64
CA LYS A 91 15.66 -15.12 1.98
C LYS A 91 15.55 -13.79 2.69
N SER A 92 15.24 -13.83 3.99
CA SER A 92 15.24 -12.66 4.86
C SER A 92 15.54 -13.09 6.29
N ASN A 93 16.02 -12.15 7.10
CA ASN A 93 16.32 -12.32 8.51
C ASN A 93 15.36 -11.48 9.35
N LEU A 94 15.16 -11.86 10.63
CA LEU A 94 14.36 -11.10 11.60
C LEU A 94 14.87 -9.66 11.73
N ARG A 95 16.19 -9.44 11.59
CA ARG A 95 16.81 -8.11 11.64
C ARG A 95 16.25 -7.16 10.57
N ASP A 96 15.74 -7.69 9.45
CA ASP A 96 15.19 -6.90 8.35
C ASP A 96 13.89 -6.19 8.74
N MET A 97 13.15 -6.69 9.75
CA MET A 97 11.99 -6.01 10.32
C MET A 97 12.32 -4.68 11.00
N PHE A 98 13.58 -4.48 11.36
CA PHE A 98 14.05 -3.23 11.97
C PHE A 98 14.72 -2.30 10.95
N ALA A 99 14.59 -2.59 9.65
CA ALA A 99 15.15 -1.76 8.58
C ALA A 99 14.59 -0.33 8.59
N GLY A 100 13.36 -0.13 9.08
CA GLY A 100 12.77 1.20 9.23
C GLY A 100 13.56 2.15 10.15
N PHE A 101 14.37 1.60 11.07
CA PHE A 101 15.25 2.39 11.93
C PHE A 101 16.56 2.81 11.27
N LYS A 102 16.95 2.25 10.13
CA LYS A 102 18.23 2.53 9.46
C LYS A 102 18.36 4.00 9.07
N ASN A 103 17.30 4.58 8.50
CA ASN A 103 17.26 5.99 8.10
C ASN A 103 16.24 6.76 8.96
N PHE A 104 16.37 6.62 10.28
CA PHE A 104 15.39 7.10 11.25
C PHE A 104 14.99 8.57 11.04
N SER A 105 15.97 9.48 10.90
CA SER A 105 15.69 10.90 10.72
C SER A 105 14.84 11.19 9.48
N ARG A 106 15.18 10.61 8.33
CA ARG A 106 14.43 10.78 7.10
C ARG A 106 13.00 10.20 7.24
N ASN A 107 12.91 9.00 7.77
CA ASN A 107 11.64 8.29 7.92
C ASN A 107 10.70 9.05 8.86
N VAL A 108 11.22 9.57 9.98
CA VAL A 108 10.45 10.40 10.90
C VAL A 108 9.94 11.68 10.23
N ILE A 109 10.74 12.36 9.42
CA ILE A 109 10.29 13.57 8.70
C ILE A 109 9.12 13.25 7.78
N VAL A 110 9.21 12.15 7.01
CA VAL A 110 8.13 11.73 6.10
C VAL A 110 6.87 11.38 6.87
N ILE A 111 7.00 10.62 7.97
CA ILE A 111 5.88 10.23 8.83
C ILE A 111 5.23 11.45 9.48
N LEU A 112 6.04 12.42 9.95
CA LEU A 112 5.52 13.67 10.51
C LEU A 112 4.69 14.46 9.49
N ILE A 113 5.17 14.58 8.25
CA ILE A 113 4.41 15.23 7.18
C ILE A 113 3.07 14.51 6.95
N GLY A 114 3.09 13.17 6.88
CA GLY A 114 1.88 12.36 6.75
C GLY A 114 0.92 12.53 7.93
N ALA A 115 1.43 12.52 9.15
CA ALA A 115 0.66 12.71 10.37
C ALA A 115 0.03 14.12 10.43
N LEU A 116 0.74 15.15 10.01
CA LEU A 116 0.19 16.51 9.90
C LEU A 116 -0.95 16.59 8.88
N VAL A 117 -0.78 15.96 7.72
CA VAL A 117 -1.84 15.91 6.69
C VAL A 117 -3.05 15.14 7.22
N ALA A 118 -2.84 13.95 7.80
CA ALA A 118 -3.92 13.16 8.37
C ALA A 118 -4.63 13.89 9.52
N GLY A 119 -3.87 14.50 10.42
CA GLY A 119 -4.41 15.29 11.55
C GLY A 119 -5.23 16.49 11.08
N PHE A 120 -4.77 17.20 10.04
CA PHE A 120 -5.54 18.30 9.45
C PHE A 120 -6.91 17.83 8.93
N PHE A 121 -6.93 16.71 8.18
CA PHE A 121 -8.19 16.17 7.66
C PHE A 121 -9.09 15.63 8.77
N SER A 122 -8.52 15.01 9.81
CA SER A 122 -9.28 14.53 10.98
C SER A 122 -9.94 15.69 11.72
N SER A 123 -9.18 16.73 12.05
CA SER A 123 -9.68 17.93 12.73
C SER A 123 -10.73 18.68 11.90
N LEU A 124 -10.56 18.71 10.57
CA LEU A 124 -11.56 19.29 9.68
C LEU A 124 -12.87 18.50 9.72
N LEU A 125 -12.78 17.16 9.75
CA LEU A 125 -13.96 16.29 9.83
C LEU A 125 -14.69 16.44 11.18
N GLU A 126 -13.94 16.47 12.29
CA GLU A 126 -14.49 16.72 13.63
C GLU A 126 -15.19 18.07 13.69
N ALA A 127 -14.54 19.15 13.24
CA ALA A 127 -15.13 20.47 13.19
C ALA A 127 -16.42 20.49 12.35
N LEU A 128 -16.42 19.82 11.19
CA LEU A 128 -17.63 19.70 10.38
C LEU A 128 -18.74 18.95 11.10
N ALA A 129 -18.43 17.87 11.82
CA ALA A 129 -19.40 17.09 12.57
C ALA A 129 -20.04 17.92 13.71
N ASP A 130 -19.24 18.73 14.42
CA ASP A 130 -19.69 19.53 15.56
C ASP A 130 -20.49 20.77 15.14
N TYR A 131 -20.09 21.46 14.07
CA TYR A 131 -20.74 22.68 13.63
C TYR A 131 -21.90 22.44 12.67
N LEU A 132 -21.97 21.28 12.03
CA LEU A 132 -23.02 20.96 11.06
C LEU A 132 -24.42 21.01 11.66
N PRO A 133 -24.73 20.46 12.86
CA PRO A 133 -26.04 20.55 13.48
C PRO A 133 -26.45 21.99 13.85
N LEU A 134 -25.48 22.89 14.08
CA LEU A 134 -25.69 24.28 14.40
C LEU A 134 -26.09 25.11 13.16
N ILE A 135 -25.50 24.76 11.99
CA ILE A 135 -25.73 25.48 10.73
C ILE A 135 -27.02 24.99 10.05
N LEU A 136 -27.29 23.69 10.15
CA LEU A 136 -28.44 23.03 9.54
C LEU A 136 -29.28 22.37 10.65
N PRO A 137 -30.24 23.07 11.22
CA PRO A 137 -31.10 22.51 12.28
C PRO A 137 -31.87 21.30 11.73
N VAL A 138 -31.59 20.14 12.30
CA VAL A 138 -32.13 18.83 11.88
C VAL A 138 -33.66 18.82 11.90
N HIS A 139 -34.28 19.62 12.78
CA HIS A 139 -35.72 19.65 12.96
C HIS A 139 -36.49 20.28 11.81
N GLU A 140 -35.86 21.19 11.04
CA GLU A 140 -36.59 21.93 10.00
C GLU A 140 -36.51 21.25 8.63
N ASN A 141 -35.38 20.56 8.29
CA ASN A 141 -35.18 19.94 6.99
C ASN A 141 -34.24 18.75 7.03
N ILE A 142 -34.70 17.65 7.58
CA ILE A 142 -33.91 16.40 7.70
C ILE A 142 -33.34 15.92 6.35
N PHE A 143 -34.04 16.17 5.24
CA PHE A 143 -33.59 15.80 3.90
C PHE A 143 -32.31 16.54 3.49
N PHE A 144 -32.25 17.85 3.72
CA PHE A 144 -31.04 18.63 3.41
C PHE A 144 -29.89 18.29 4.33
N TYR A 145 -30.13 17.93 5.58
CA TYR A 145 -29.11 17.44 6.49
C TYR A 145 -28.50 16.13 6.00
N ILE A 146 -29.33 15.15 5.66
CA ILE A 146 -28.87 13.86 5.13
C ILE A 146 -28.08 14.05 3.82
N LEU A 147 -28.59 14.89 2.90
CA LEU A 147 -27.92 15.18 1.64
C LEU A 147 -26.54 15.81 1.87
N PHE A 148 -26.41 16.74 2.79
CA PHE A 148 -25.14 17.39 3.09
C PHE A 148 -24.13 16.43 3.74
N VAL A 149 -24.57 15.62 4.69
CA VAL A 149 -23.74 14.55 5.30
C VAL A 149 -23.26 13.57 4.22
N LEU A 150 -24.13 13.20 3.28
CA LEU A 150 -23.77 12.32 2.18
C LEU A 150 -22.69 12.95 1.28
N ILE A 151 -22.80 14.24 0.95
CA ILE A 151 -21.82 14.97 0.14
C ILE A 151 -20.44 14.99 0.85
N ILE A 152 -20.43 15.29 2.16
CA ILE A 152 -19.19 15.27 2.95
C ILE A 152 -18.59 13.86 2.98
N ALA A 153 -19.39 12.83 3.20
CA ALA A 153 -18.93 11.45 3.21
C ALA A 153 -18.31 11.04 1.87
N VAL A 154 -18.94 11.41 0.74
CA VAL A 154 -18.41 11.15 -0.61
C VAL A 154 -17.09 11.88 -0.82
N LEU A 155 -16.99 13.15 -0.44
CA LEU A 155 -15.76 13.94 -0.55
C LEU A 155 -14.64 13.33 0.30
N PHE A 156 -14.94 12.92 1.52
CA PHE A 156 -13.99 12.26 2.40
C PHE A 156 -13.51 10.92 1.85
N CYS A 157 -14.43 10.09 1.35
CA CYS A 157 -14.08 8.84 0.67
C CYS A 157 -13.18 9.09 -0.56
N TYR A 158 -13.42 10.16 -1.31
CA TYR A 158 -12.58 10.53 -2.44
C TYR A 158 -11.16 10.96 -2.01
N ILE A 159 -11.05 11.73 -0.92
CA ILE A 159 -9.75 12.12 -0.36
C ILE A 159 -8.99 10.88 0.13
N LEU A 160 -9.64 9.99 0.87
CA LEU A 160 -9.03 8.72 1.31
C LEU A 160 -8.59 7.86 0.13
N TYR A 161 -9.40 7.78 -0.91
CA TYR A 161 -9.08 7.05 -2.14
C TYR A 161 -7.78 7.56 -2.81
N LYS A 162 -7.48 8.86 -2.69
CA LYS A 162 -6.25 9.45 -3.23
C LYS A 162 -5.05 9.31 -2.29
N LEU A 163 -5.26 9.53 -1.00
CA LEU A 163 -4.16 9.58 -0.01
C LEU A 163 -3.70 8.19 0.45
N TYR A 164 -4.63 7.26 0.64
CA TYR A 164 -4.33 5.95 1.22
C TYR A 164 -3.33 5.12 0.37
N PRO A 165 -3.52 4.95 -0.95
CA PRO A 165 -2.53 4.24 -1.77
C PRO A 165 -1.18 4.94 -1.79
N THR A 166 -1.17 6.28 -1.80
CA THR A 166 0.07 7.06 -1.75
C THR A 166 0.83 6.81 -0.44
N TRP A 167 0.12 6.75 0.69
CA TRP A 167 0.72 6.46 1.99
C TRP A 167 1.35 5.07 2.04
N ILE A 168 0.61 4.04 1.66
CA ILE A 168 1.14 2.66 1.62
C ILE A 168 2.34 2.56 0.67
N GLY A 169 2.23 3.11 -0.53
CA GLY A 169 3.32 3.10 -1.50
C GLY A 169 4.55 3.85 -1.00
N LEU A 170 4.36 4.94 -0.25
CA LEU A 170 5.44 5.69 0.37
C LEU A 170 6.19 4.84 1.41
N LEU A 171 5.48 4.14 2.30
CA LEU A 171 6.10 3.23 3.28
C LEU A 171 6.89 2.10 2.59
N ILE A 172 6.34 1.54 1.50
CA ILE A 172 7.02 0.50 0.73
C ILE A 172 8.25 1.09 0.03
N LYS A 173 8.17 2.26 -0.59
CA LYS A 173 9.31 2.90 -1.24
C LYS A 173 10.41 3.26 -0.24
N MET A 174 10.05 3.71 0.96
CA MET A 174 11.00 3.95 2.06
C MET A 174 11.72 2.67 2.50
N SER A 175 11.09 1.51 2.34
CA SER A 175 11.71 0.21 2.64
C SER A 175 12.71 -0.25 1.58
N GLN A 176 12.64 0.30 0.38
CA GLN A 176 13.46 -0.07 -0.77
C GLN A 176 14.61 0.91 -1.04
N ASP A 177 14.36 2.20 -0.84
CA ASP A 177 15.27 3.29 -1.18
C ASP A 177 15.80 3.96 0.10
N ASP A 178 17.11 3.93 0.24
CA ASP A 178 17.84 4.52 1.38
C ASP A 178 18.42 5.91 1.07
N SER A 179 18.43 6.34 -0.19
CA SER A 179 19.23 7.49 -0.66
C SER A 179 18.45 8.75 -0.97
N THR A 180 17.19 8.63 -1.38
CA THR A 180 16.38 9.78 -1.84
C THR A 180 15.97 10.68 -0.66
N PRO A 181 16.09 12.02 -0.77
CA PRO A 181 15.60 12.96 0.23
C PRO A 181 14.09 12.85 0.48
N ALA A 182 13.63 13.17 1.70
CA ALA A 182 12.24 12.98 2.13
C ALA A 182 11.21 13.65 1.20
N ILE A 183 11.44 14.90 0.79
CA ILE A 183 10.50 15.66 -0.04
C ILE A 183 10.42 15.11 -1.46
N ASP A 184 11.57 14.76 -2.05
CA ASP A 184 11.64 14.18 -3.39
C ASP A 184 10.99 12.79 -3.42
N LEU A 185 11.19 12.02 -2.36
CA LEU A 185 10.56 10.71 -2.18
C LEU A 185 9.02 10.83 -2.19
N ILE A 186 8.46 11.77 -1.43
CA ILE A 186 7.01 12.01 -1.38
C ILE A 186 6.50 12.41 -2.77
N LYS A 187 7.17 13.37 -3.43
CA LYS A 187 6.77 13.87 -4.74
C LYS A 187 6.80 12.79 -5.82
N GLN A 188 7.90 12.03 -5.88
CA GLN A 188 8.06 10.93 -6.84
C GLN A 188 7.00 9.84 -6.62
N THR A 189 6.81 9.43 -5.35
CA THR A 189 5.83 8.40 -4.99
C THR A 189 4.41 8.83 -5.36
N TYR A 190 4.02 10.06 -5.02
CA TYR A 190 2.71 10.59 -5.37
C TYR A 190 2.48 10.62 -6.89
N CYS A 191 3.47 11.09 -7.66
CA CYS A 191 3.38 11.15 -9.12
C CYS A 191 3.23 9.75 -9.74
N GLN A 192 4.02 8.78 -9.27
CA GLN A 192 3.98 7.40 -9.76
C GLN A 192 2.66 6.70 -9.42
N ILE A 193 2.15 6.87 -8.20
CA ILE A 193 0.96 6.13 -7.73
C ILE A 193 -0.33 6.76 -8.24
N SER A 194 -0.40 8.08 -8.41
CA SER A 194 -1.62 8.79 -8.81
C SER A 194 -2.27 8.24 -10.08
N VAL A 195 -1.46 7.71 -10.99
CA VAL A 195 -1.90 7.09 -12.24
C VAL A 195 -2.59 5.72 -12.01
N TYR A 196 -2.21 5.02 -10.91
CA TYR A 196 -2.64 3.65 -10.66
C TYR A 196 -3.70 3.51 -9.56
N ASN A 197 -4.28 4.61 -9.07
CA ASN A 197 -5.26 4.60 -7.99
C ASN A 197 -6.45 3.66 -8.26
N TYR A 198 -6.95 3.61 -9.50
CA TYR A 198 -8.05 2.71 -9.88
C TYR A 198 -7.65 1.24 -9.74
N ASN A 199 -6.45 0.88 -10.17
CA ASN A 199 -5.96 -0.50 -10.05
C ASN A 199 -5.74 -0.90 -8.59
N PHE A 200 -5.30 0.04 -7.77
CA PHE A 200 -5.19 -0.17 -6.32
C PHE A 200 -6.58 -0.35 -5.68
N LEU A 201 -7.59 0.39 -6.12
CA LEU A 201 -8.97 0.20 -5.64
C LEU A 201 -9.47 -1.22 -5.94
N CYS A 202 -9.28 -1.70 -7.16
CA CYS A 202 -9.66 -3.06 -7.55
C CYS A 202 -8.90 -4.10 -6.71
N LEU A 203 -7.61 -3.87 -6.45
CA LEU A 203 -6.81 -4.72 -5.58
C LEU A 203 -7.33 -4.71 -4.14
N SER A 204 -7.62 -3.52 -3.60
CA SER A 204 -8.13 -3.34 -2.23
C SER A 204 -9.48 -4.03 -2.04
N PHE A 205 -10.38 -3.96 -3.03
CA PHE A 205 -11.65 -4.67 -2.99
C PHE A 205 -11.45 -6.18 -2.93
N ARG A 206 -10.53 -6.71 -3.73
CA ARG A 206 -10.18 -8.13 -3.70
C ARG A 206 -9.57 -8.55 -2.37
N ILE A 207 -8.69 -7.72 -1.80
CA ILE A 207 -8.10 -7.93 -0.46
C ILE A 207 -9.20 -7.96 0.59
N MET A 208 -10.16 -7.04 0.53
CA MET A 208 -11.29 -6.97 1.47
C MET A 208 -12.11 -8.27 1.47
N LEU A 209 -12.36 -8.86 0.30
CA LEU A 209 -13.04 -10.15 0.20
C LEU A 209 -12.26 -11.29 0.89
N TRP A 210 -10.92 -11.31 0.73
CA TRP A 210 -10.09 -12.28 1.42
C TRP A 210 -10.07 -12.07 2.94
N CYS A 211 -10.03 -10.81 3.40
CA CYS A 211 -10.14 -10.50 4.82
C CYS A 211 -11.48 -10.96 5.39
N PHE A 212 -12.58 -10.74 4.67
CA PHE A 212 -13.90 -11.20 5.08
C PHE A 212 -13.96 -12.72 5.24
N LEU A 213 -13.40 -13.48 4.28
CA LEU A 213 -13.25 -14.93 4.38
C LEU A 213 -12.40 -15.34 5.60
N GLY A 214 -11.33 -14.60 5.89
CA GLY A 214 -10.47 -14.85 7.06
C GLY A 214 -11.19 -14.63 8.39
N VAL A 215 -12.07 -13.62 8.46
CA VAL A 215 -12.90 -13.36 9.66
C VAL A 215 -13.93 -14.47 9.86
N LEU A 216 -14.55 -14.95 8.77
CA LEU A 216 -15.51 -16.05 8.83
C LEU A 216 -14.93 -17.35 9.42
N THR A 217 -13.62 -17.55 9.35
CA THR A 217 -12.93 -18.69 9.97
C THR A 217 -12.55 -18.42 11.44
N LEU A 218 -13.34 -17.63 12.17
CA LEU A 218 -13.07 -17.19 13.55
C LEU A 218 -11.71 -16.50 13.71
N GLY A 219 -11.22 -15.85 12.65
CA GLY A 219 -9.95 -15.13 12.66
C GLY A 219 -8.71 -16.00 12.44
N ILE A 220 -8.79 -17.34 12.55
CA ILE A 220 -7.64 -18.22 12.31
C ILE A 220 -7.14 -18.10 10.88
N GLY A 221 -8.04 -17.92 9.91
CA GLY A 221 -7.69 -17.68 8.52
C GLY A 221 -6.85 -16.42 8.30
N LEU A 222 -7.01 -15.41 9.14
CA LEU A 222 -6.23 -14.16 9.03
C LEU A 222 -4.73 -14.39 9.19
N LEU A 223 -4.30 -15.36 10.01
CA LEU A 223 -2.88 -15.71 10.15
C LEU A 223 -2.22 -16.13 8.84
N TRP A 224 -2.98 -16.71 7.92
CA TRP A 224 -2.50 -17.12 6.60
C TRP A 224 -2.72 -16.05 5.53
N ILE A 225 -3.78 -15.26 5.69
CA ILE A 225 -4.19 -14.24 4.71
C ILE A 225 -3.35 -12.97 4.86
N ILE A 226 -3.01 -12.54 6.08
CA ILE A 226 -2.23 -11.31 6.30
C ILE A 226 -0.87 -11.35 5.59
N PRO A 227 -0.02 -12.41 5.73
CA PRO A 227 1.24 -12.49 4.99
C PRO A 227 1.04 -12.44 3.47
N LEU A 228 -0.02 -13.08 2.98
CA LEU A 228 -0.35 -13.10 1.56
C LEU A 228 -0.73 -11.69 1.07
N ILE A 229 -1.61 -10.99 1.79
CA ILE A 229 -2.02 -9.62 1.48
C ILE A 229 -0.81 -8.69 1.47
N THR A 230 0.03 -8.76 2.49
CA THR A 230 1.24 -7.95 2.56
C THR A 230 2.15 -8.21 1.38
N MET A 231 2.35 -9.47 1.00
CA MET A 231 3.16 -9.83 -0.16
C MET A 231 2.54 -9.31 -1.47
N ILE A 232 1.23 -9.45 -1.66
CA ILE A 232 0.53 -8.92 -2.84
C ILE A 232 0.72 -7.41 -2.94
N THR A 233 0.58 -6.70 -1.81
CA THR A 233 0.75 -5.26 -1.75
C THR A 233 2.18 -4.86 -2.13
N VAL A 234 3.19 -5.54 -1.58
CA VAL A 234 4.60 -5.30 -1.91
C VAL A 234 4.87 -5.54 -3.40
N VAL A 235 4.40 -6.66 -3.96
CA VAL A 235 4.57 -7.00 -5.39
C VAL A 235 3.89 -5.96 -6.29
N PHE A 236 2.69 -5.53 -5.92
CA PHE A 236 1.94 -4.54 -6.69
C PHE A 236 2.67 -3.19 -6.75
N PHE A 237 3.14 -2.70 -5.61
CA PHE A 237 3.88 -1.42 -5.58
C PHE A 237 5.29 -1.54 -6.18
N ASP A 238 5.97 -2.68 -6.02
CA ASP A 238 7.26 -2.91 -6.68
C ASP A 238 7.11 -2.86 -8.21
N ALA A 239 6.02 -3.39 -8.75
CA ALA A 239 5.73 -3.31 -10.17
C ALA A 239 5.42 -1.90 -10.70
N ILE A 240 4.93 -1.00 -9.82
CA ILE A 240 4.73 0.42 -10.14
C ILE A 240 6.07 1.15 -10.12
N PHE A 241 6.93 0.84 -9.15
CA PHE A 241 8.22 1.52 -8.97
C PHE A 241 9.29 1.02 -9.94
N ASN A 242 9.27 -0.26 -10.30
CA ASN A 242 10.23 -0.94 -11.16
C ASN A 242 9.53 -1.67 -12.32
N PRO A 243 8.87 -0.94 -13.25
CA PRO A 243 8.09 -1.57 -14.32
C PRO A 243 8.94 -2.44 -15.26
N GLU A 244 10.24 -2.14 -15.38
CA GLU A 244 11.18 -2.87 -16.23
C GLU A 244 11.34 -4.34 -15.79
N ASP A 245 11.33 -4.61 -14.50
CA ASP A 245 11.44 -5.97 -13.94
C ASP A 245 10.25 -6.87 -14.31
N TYR A 246 9.16 -6.26 -14.76
CA TYR A 246 7.88 -6.94 -15.06
C TYR A 246 7.46 -6.82 -16.52
N ALA A 247 8.21 -6.08 -17.32
CA ALA A 247 8.06 -6.14 -18.76
C ALA A 247 8.25 -7.60 -19.17
N THR A 248 7.25 -8.19 -19.83
CA THR A 248 7.44 -9.47 -20.52
C THR A 248 8.64 -9.27 -21.42
N PRO A 249 9.68 -10.15 -21.43
CA PRO A 249 10.67 -10.08 -22.47
C PRO A 249 9.88 -10.06 -23.77
N GLU A 250 10.03 -8.98 -24.55
CA GLU A 250 9.60 -9.00 -25.94
C GLU A 250 10.19 -10.29 -26.48
N PHE A 251 9.35 -11.19 -26.93
CA PHE A 251 9.82 -12.37 -27.64
C PHE A 251 10.77 -11.80 -28.71
N PRO A 252 12.06 -12.17 -28.71
CA PRO A 252 12.94 -11.78 -29.77
C PRO A 252 12.20 -12.15 -31.06
N ASP A 253 11.88 -11.15 -31.85
CA ASP A 253 11.04 -11.12 -33.03
C ASP A 253 10.60 -12.50 -33.49
N ALA A 254 9.29 -12.76 -33.49
CA ALA A 254 8.75 -13.91 -34.18
C ALA A 254 9.50 -13.96 -35.53
N PRO A 255 10.16 -15.08 -35.87
CA PRO A 255 11.03 -15.12 -37.03
C PRO A 255 10.30 -14.46 -38.19
N SER A 256 10.89 -13.38 -38.68
CA SER A 256 10.37 -12.54 -39.77
C SER A 256 9.73 -13.49 -40.76
N GLN A 257 8.45 -13.27 -41.02
CA GLN A 257 7.63 -14.12 -41.87
C GLN A 257 8.50 -14.67 -42.99
N VAL A 258 8.70 -15.98 -42.98
CA VAL A 258 9.39 -16.70 -44.06
C VAL A 258 8.72 -16.18 -45.31
N THR A 259 9.43 -15.32 -46.03
CA THR A 259 9.04 -14.88 -47.36
C THR A 259 8.72 -16.15 -48.12
N PRO A 260 7.51 -16.33 -48.64
CA PRO A 260 7.20 -17.53 -49.45
C PRO A 260 8.31 -17.67 -50.45
N PRO A 261 8.86 -18.88 -50.68
CA PRO A 261 9.86 -19.08 -51.69
C PRO A 261 9.32 -18.49 -52.99
N ALA A 262 10.13 -17.60 -53.60
CA ALA A 262 9.80 -17.04 -54.91
C ALA A 262 9.43 -18.19 -55.82
N ASP A 263 8.29 -18.07 -56.50
CA ASP A 263 7.83 -19.04 -57.49
C ASP A 263 8.99 -19.28 -58.45
N PRO A 264 9.33 -20.52 -58.80
CA PRO A 264 10.35 -20.83 -59.75
C PRO A 264 9.95 -20.17 -61.07
N GLU A 265 10.80 -19.25 -61.55
CA GLU A 265 10.68 -18.59 -62.86
C GLU A 265 10.24 -19.60 -63.92
N GLU A 266 9.12 -19.33 -64.50
CA GLU A 266 8.52 -20.07 -65.61
C GLU A 266 9.52 -20.15 -66.75
N ASN A 267 9.99 -21.39 -67.00
CA ASN A 267 11.00 -21.76 -67.96
C ASN A 267 10.70 -21.15 -69.34
N THR A 268 11.61 -20.31 -69.78
CA THR A 268 11.69 -19.86 -71.17
C THR A 268 11.65 -21.03 -72.11
N THR A 269 10.65 -21.10 -72.98
CA THR A 269 10.50 -21.95 -74.11
C THR A 269 11.73 -21.81 -75.05
N PRO A 270 12.41 -22.89 -75.44
CA PRO A 270 13.47 -22.77 -76.44
C PRO A 270 12.90 -22.51 -77.79
N GLU A 271 13.36 -21.44 -78.44
CA GLU A 271 13.11 -21.11 -79.87
C GLU A 271 13.66 -22.27 -80.71
N LEU A 272 12.79 -22.83 -81.58
CA LEU A 272 13.17 -23.76 -82.64
C LEU A 272 13.81 -22.94 -83.80
N PRO A 273 14.93 -23.42 -84.37
CA PRO A 273 15.52 -22.81 -85.54
C PRO A 273 14.67 -23.06 -86.77
N GLU A 274 14.40 -21.95 -87.52
CA GLU A 274 13.81 -22.02 -88.83
C GLU A 274 14.82 -22.57 -89.83
N GLU A 275 14.38 -23.53 -90.69
CA GLU A 275 14.90 -23.83 -92.00
C GLU A 275 13.94 -23.35 -93.06
#